data_13cb1f109c1bcb7a545329755d7308ea
#
_entry.id   13cb1f109c1bcb7a545329755d7308ea
#
_cell.length_a   1.000
_cell.length_b   1.000
_cell.length_c   1.000
_cell.angle_alpha   90.00
_cell.angle_beta   90.00
_cell.angle_gamma   90.00
#
_symmetry.space_group_name_H-M   'P 1'
#
loop_
_entity.id
_entity.type
_entity.pdbx_description
1 polymer ?
#
loop_
_entity_poly.entity_id
_entity_poly.type
_entity_poly.pdbx_seq_one_letter_code
_entity_poly.pdbx_strand_id
1 'polypeptide(L)'
;PKSKYHNKKKLKEILDKALGFWCTNDFIGDNWWNNQIGTPTDLVHLMLLMGNEFPKSQIVKSQEIISRANINEGGARPGGDRIKVSSIAAKNQLFLNNNSEFDKIIDIIENEIKFVEWTGREYGYTHSKNNEKHTHIRQFLK
;
A
#
# COMPACT_ATOMS: atom_id res chain seq x y z
N PRO A 1 -6.37 22.20 15.97
CA PRO A 1 -5.21 22.46 16.82
C PRO A 1 -4.01 21.75 16.24
N LYS A 2 -2.90 22.47 15.98
CA LYS A 2 -1.68 21.87 15.47
C LYS A 2 -1.04 21.04 16.58
N SER A 3 -0.51 19.85 16.22
CA SER A 3 0.24 19.00 17.16
C SER A 3 1.40 19.80 17.82
N LYS A 4 1.72 19.48 19.09
CA LYS A 4 2.90 20.03 19.79
C LYS A 4 4.22 19.72 19.08
N TYR A 5 4.22 18.79 18.14
CA TYR A 5 5.40 18.38 17.33
C TYR A 5 5.41 19.04 15.95
N HIS A 6 4.38 19.82 15.59
CA HIS A 6 4.31 20.46 14.29
C HIS A 6 5.52 21.41 14.08
N ASN A 7 6.15 21.30 12.92
CA ASN A 7 7.32 22.10 12.48
C ASN A 7 8.56 22.07 13.40
N LYS A 8 8.76 21.01 14.17
CA LYS A 8 10.01 20.85 14.92
C LYS A 8 11.15 20.39 14.00
N LYS A 9 12.07 21.28 13.67
CA LYS A 9 13.26 21.00 12.84
C LYS A 9 14.00 19.75 13.32
N LYS A 10 14.23 19.61 14.62
CA LYS A 10 14.90 18.44 15.21
C LYS A 10 14.15 17.13 14.94
N LEU A 11 12.81 17.15 14.95
CA LEU A 11 12.00 15.96 14.64
C LEU A 11 12.18 15.55 13.19
N LYS A 12 12.15 16.51 12.27
CA LYS A 12 12.39 16.26 10.84
C LYS A 12 13.77 15.65 10.61
N GLU A 13 14.83 16.22 11.21
CA GLU A 13 16.19 15.68 11.11
C GLU A 13 16.29 14.23 11.60
N ILE A 14 15.59 13.88 12.69
CA ILE A 14 15.56 12.51 13.22
C ILE A 14 14.82 11.59 12.26
N LEU A 15 13.68 12.00 11.73
CA LEU A 15 12.89 11.23 10.75
C LEU A 15 13.69 11.00 9.47
N ASP A 16 14.35 12.03 8.94
CA ASP A 16 15.15 11.92 7.72
C ASP A 16 16.32 10.93 7.90
N LYS A 17 16.98 10.95 9.06
CA LYS A 17 18.04 10.00 9.40
C LYS A 17 17.52 8.58 9.56
N ALA A 18 16.41 8.41 10.27
CA ALA A 18 15.79 7.10 10.48
C ALA A 18 15.33 6.49 9.15
N LEU A 19 14.67 7.28 8.32
CA LEU A 19 14.24 6.86 6.99
C LEU A 19 15.43 6.51 6.09
N GLY A 20 16.48 7.36 6.09
CA GLY A 20 17.69 7.09 5.31
C GLY A 20 18.38 5.80 5.73
N PHE A 21 18.52 5.56 7.04
CA PHE A 21 19.06 4.31 7.55
C PHE A 21 18.22 3.11 7.12
N TRP A 22 16.88 3.20 7.27
CA TRP A 22 15.97 2.11 6.95
C TRP A 22 15.97 1.79 5.47
N CYS A 23 15.83 2.79 4.60
CA CYS A 23 15.86 2.61 3.14
C CYS A 23 17.20 2.08 2.61
N THR A 24 18.33 2.47 3.25
CA THR A 24 19.65 2.00 2.84
C THR A 24 19.87 0.53 3.16
N ASN A 25 19.40 0.08 4.34
CA ASN A 25 19.59 -1.30 4.76
C ASN A 25 18.56 -2.26 4.15
N ASP A 26 17.40 -1.74 3.76
CA ASP A 26 16.30 -2.50 3.13
C ASP A 26 16.08 -3.88 3.79
N PHE A 27 15.64 -3.86 5.04
CA PHE A 27 15.48 -5.06 5.85
C PHE A 27 14.44 -6.01 5.27
N ILE A 28 14.88 -7.11 4.68
CA ILE A 28 14.05 -8.18 4.14
C ILE A 28 14.04 -9.34 5.14
N GLY A 29 12.86 -9.77 5.55
CA GLY A 29 12.65 -10.92 6.41
C GLY A 29 12.13 -12.14 5.63
N ASP A 30 11.97 -13.27 6.33
CA ASP A 30 11.46 -14.51 5.73
C ASP A 30 9.97 -14.45 5.37
N ASN A 31 9.22 -13.51 5.95
CA ASN A 31 7.80 -13.37 5.70
C ASN A 31 7.56 -12.54 4.43
N TRP A 32 7.16 -13.22 3.37
CA TRP A 32 6.85 -12.60 2.08
C TRP A 32 5.81 -11.47 2.19
N TRP A 33 4.80 -11.63 3.06
CA TRP A 33 3.75 -10.63 3.23
C TRP A 33 4.31 -9.31 3.75
N ASN A 34 5.22 -9.36 4.72
CA ASN A 34 5.88 -8.14 5.21
C ASN A 34 6.70 -7.47 4.10
N ASN A 35 7.40 -8.26 3.28
CA ASN A 35 8.26 -7.73 2.22
C ASN A 35 7.47 -7.10 1.08
N GLN A 36 6.36 -7.73 0.67
CA GLN A 36 5.59 -7.33 -0.51
C GLN A 36 4.36 -6.46 -0.20
N ILE A 37 3.84 -6.51 1.03
CA ILE A 37 2.64 -5.79 1.41
C ILE A 37 2.89 -4.87 2.60
N GLY A 38 3.34 -5.40 3.73
CA GLY A 38 3.48 -4.62 4.97
C GLY A 38 4.41 -3.42 4.82
N THR A 39 5.67 -3.68 4.53
CA THR A 39 6.69 -2.64 4.34
C THR A 39 6.36 -1.64 3.23
N PRO A 40 5.96 -2.06 2.00
CA PRO A 40 5.50 -1.13 0.98
C PRO A 40 4.30 -0.27 1.41
N THR A 41 3.36 -0.84 2.17
CA THR A 41 2.20 -0.09 2.69
C THR A 41 2.64 1.04 3.62
N ASP A 42 3.47 0.73 4.61
CA ASP A 42 3.93 1.72 5.58
C ASP A 42 4.74 2.83 4.91
N LEU A 43 5.59 2.45 3.96
CA LEU A 43 6.43 3.39 3.24
C LEU A 43 5.61 4.34 2.34
N VAL A 44 4.65 3.83 1.57
CA VAL A 44 3.81 4.68 0.72
C VAL A 44 2.92 5.60 1.55
N HIS A 45 2.44 5.15 2.71
CA HIS A 45 1.70 6.01 3.63
C HIS A 45 2.58 7.14 4.17
N LEU A 46 3.82 6.82 4.57
CA LEU A 46 4.77 7.83 5.04
C LEU A 46 5.07 8.86 3.93
N MET A 47 5.28 8.42 2.70
CA MET A 47 5.50 9.30 1.56
C MET A 47 4.32 10.25 1.33
N LEU A 48 3.09 9.75 1.36
CA LEU A 48 1.89 10.58 1.22
C LEU A 48 1.71 11.56 2.38
N LEU A 49 1.97 11.12 3.62
CA LEU A 49 1.87 11.98 4.80
C LEU A 49 2.90 13.11 4.80
N MET A 50 4.11 12.84 4.34
CA MET A 50 5.17 13.84 4.24
C MET A 50 5.03 14.72 3.00
N GLY A 51 4.45 14.20 1.92
CA GLY A 51 4.26 14.92 0.66
C GLY A 51 5.56 15.58 0.18
N ASN A 52 5.54 16.89 -0.04
CA ASN A 52 6.70 17.65 -0.50
C ASN A 52 7.87 17.70 0.51
N GLU A 53 7.64 17.33 1.77
CA GLU A 53 8.65 17.26 2.81
C GLU A 53 9.41 15.92 2.80
N PHE A 54 8.98 14.94 1.99
CA PHE A 54 9.69 13.67 1.87
C PHE A 54 11.08 13.88 1.27
N PRO A 55 12.16 13.28 1.88
CA PRO A 55 13.53 13.53 1.42
C PRO A 55 13.74 13.05 -0.01
N LYS A 56 14.09 13.97 -0.92
CA LYS A 56 14.29 13.65 -2.34
C LYS A 56 15.37 12.58 -2.56
N SER A 57 16.39 12.56 -1.72
CA SER A 57 17.46 11.55 -1.74
C SER A 57 16.99 10.13 -1.46
N GLN A 58 15.82 9.96 -0.81
CA GLN A 58 15.26 8.67 -0.46
C GLN A 58 14.18 8.17 -1.44
N ILE A 59 13.75 9.00 -2.40
CA ILE A 59 12.66 8.63 -3.32
C ILE A 59 13.01 7.38 -4.12
N VAL A 60 14.21 7.31 -4.72
CA VAL A 60 14.62 6.17 -5.56
C VAL A 60 14.58 4.87 -4.76
N LYS A 61 15.19 4.85 -3.58
CA LYS A 61 15.19 3.67 -2.71
C LYS A 61 13.80 3.30 -2.23
N SER A 62 12.97 4.28 -1.91
CA SER A 62 11.58 4.06 -1.54
C SER A 62 10.78 3.44 -2.68
N GLN A 63 11.00 3.87 -3.91
CA GLN A 63 10.35 3.29 -5.09
C GLN A 63 10.80 1.84 -5.34
N GLU A 64 12.07 1.52 -5.15
CA GLU A 64 12.57 0.14 -5.22
C GLU A 64 11.86 -0.78 -4.21
N ILE A 65 11.69 -0.31 -2.97
CA ILE A 65 10.99 -1.04 -1.91
C ILE A 65 9.50 -1.20 -2.23
N ILE A 66 8.83 -0.12 -2.66
CA ILE A 66 7.41 -0.13 -2.99
C ILE A 66 7.12 -1.02 -4.20
N SER A 67 8.04 -1.09 -5.17
CA SER A 67 7.88 -1.92 -6.38
C SER A 67 7.74 -3.42 -6.11
N ARG A 68 8.08 -3.88 -4.90
CA ARG A 68 7.82 -5.25 -4.47
C ARG A 68 6.32 -5.58 -4.33
N ALA A 69 5.48 -4.55 -4.16
CA ALA A 69 4.03 -4.66 -4.27
C ALA A 69 3.60 -4.70 -5.74
N ASN A 70 3.98 -5.78 -6.44
CA ASN A 70 3.75 -5.93 -7.87
C ASN A 70 2.44 -6.68 -8.14
N ILE A 71 1.51 -6.04 -8.86
CA ILE A 71 0.18 -6.56 -9.18
C ILE A 71 0.26 -7.84 -10.05
N ASN A 72 1.33 -7.99 -10.82
CA ASN A 72 1.51 -9.08 -11.79
C ASN A 72 2.33 -10.26 -11.24
N GLU A 73 2.79 -10.19 -9.99
CA GLU A 73 3.58 -11.25 -9.38
C GLU A 73 2.78 -12.13 -8.43
N GLY A 74 3.36 -13.28 -8.04
CA GLY A 74 2.70 -14.29 -7.24
C GLY A 74 2.20 -13.85 -5.86
N GLY A 75 2.69 -12.72 -5.32
CA GLY A 75 2.17 -12.07 -4.11
C GLY A 75 0.83 -11.39 -4.31
N ALA A 76 0.46 -11.06 -5.55
CA ALA A 76 -0.80 -10.44 -5.91
C ALA A 76 -1.89 -11.50 -6.19
N ARG A 77 -2.16 -12.36 -5.23
CA ARG A 77 -3.20 -13.40 -5.34
C ARG A 77 -4.57 -12.76 -5.51
N PRO A 78 -5.47 -13.39 -6.29
CA PRO A 78 -6.85 -12.91 -6.42
C PRO A 78 -7.52 -12.66 -5.08
N GLY A 79 -8.37 -11.64 -5.00
CA GLY A 79 -9.06 -11.24 -3.78
C GLY A 79 -8.28 -10.22 -2.95
N GLY A 80 -8.25 -10.40 -1.63
CA GLY A 80 -7.77 -9.39 -0.70
C GLY A 80 -6.32 -8.97 -0.85
N ASP A 81 -5.43 -9.88 -1.17
CA ASP A 81 -4.02 -9.55 -1.35
C ASP A 81 -3.81 -8.74 -2.63
N ARG A 82 -4.52 -9.07 -3.71
CA ARG A 82 -4.48 -8.27 -4.94
C ARG A 82 -5.00 -6.85 -4.72
N ILE A 83 -6.09 -6.70 -3.95
CA ILE A 83 -6.61 -5.38 -3.59
C ILE A 83 -5.58 -4.58 -2.77
N LYS A 84 -4.90 -5.22 -1.79
CA LYS A 84 -3.86 -4.56 -0.99
C LYS A 84 -2.70 -4.09 -1.86
N VAL A 85 -2.16 -4.97 -2.70
CA VAL A 85 -1.05 -4.65 -3.62
C VAL A 85 -1.46 -3.54 -4.58
N SER A 86 -2.66 -3.62 -5.19
CA SER A 86 -3.18 -2.56 -6.06
C SER A 86 -3.36 -1.24 -5.30
N SER A 87 -3.83 -1.27 -4.05
CA SER A 87 -3.96 -0.07 -3.22
C SER A 87 -2.61 0.59 -2.93
N ILE A 88 -1.54 -0.19 -2.71
CA ILE A 88 -0.18 0.33 -2.56
C ILE A 88 0.26 1.02 -3.85
N ALA A 89 0.09 0.34 -4.98
CA ALA A 89 0.45 0.88 -6.29
C ALA A 89 -0.32 2.17 -6.61
N ALA A 90 -1.64 2.21 -6.38
CA ALA A 90 -2.46 3.41 -6.59
C ALA A 90 -1.98 4.58 -5.73
N LYS A 91 -1.73 4.37 -4.44
CA LYS A 91 -1.19 5.39 -3.53
C LYS A 91 0.18 5.91 -3.98
N ASN A 92 1.02 5.01 -4.52
CA ASN A 92 2.31 5.40 -5.08
C ASN A 92 2.14 6.30 -6.31
N GLN A 93 1.20 5.99 -7.20
CA GLN A 93 0.92 6.84 -8.36
C GLN A 93 0.37 8.23 -7.95
N LEU A 94 -0.43 8.30 -6.88
CA LEU A 94 -0.84 9.60 -6.31
C LEU A 94 0.38 10.41 -5.83
N PHE A 95 1.32 9.80 -5.11
CA PHE A 95 2.54 10.49 -4.69
C PHE A 95 3.37 10.99 -5.88
N LEU A 96 3.42 10.22 -6.96
CA LEU A 96 4.15 10.56 -8.19
C LEU A 96 3.38 11.52 -9.12
N ASN A 97 2.15 11.90 -8.77
CA ASN A 97 1.23 12.69 -9.62
C ASN A 97 0.97 12.06 -11.00
N ASN A 98 0.96 10.74 -11.08
CA ASN A 98 0.71 9.98 -12.31
C ASN A 98 -0.75 9.52 -12.37
N ASN A 99 -1.66 10.43 -12.73
CA ASN A 99 -3.10 10.17 -12.74
C ASN A 99 -3.50 9.07 -13.74
N SER A 100 -2.86 8.99 -14.89
CA SER A 100 -3.19 7.98 -15.91
C SER A 100 -2.94 6.55 -15.42
N GLU A 101 -1.86 6.32 -14.69
CA GLU A 101 -1.56 5.00 -14.14
C GLU A 101 -2.40 4.72 -12.88
N PHE A 102 -2.70 5.75 -12.11
CA PHE A 102 -3.62 5.66 -11.00
C PHE A 102 -5.00 5.13 -11.45
N ASP A 103 -5.58 5.73 -12.50
CA ASP A 103 -6.90 5.34 -13.01
C ASP A 103 -6.91 3.87 -13.48
N LYS A 104 -5.88 3.42 -14.21
CA LYS A 104 -5.75 2.00 -14.60
C LYS A 104 -5.72 1.04 -13.40
N ILE A 105 -5.07 1.45 -12.32
CA ILE A 105 -5.01 0.63 -11.11
C ILE A 105 -6.35 0.61 -10.39
N ILE A 106 -7.10 1.71 -10.40
CA ILE A 106 -8.47 1.74 -9.87
C ILE A 106 -9.36 0.78 -10.63
N ASP A 107 -9.28 0.73 -11.96
CA ASP A 107 -10.02 -0.25 -12.78
C ASP A 107 -9.69 -1.71 -12.37
N ILE A 108 -8.44 -2.00 -12.02
CA ILE A 108 -8.04 -3.32 -11.52
C ILE A 108 -8.73 -3.62 -10.18
N ILE A 109 -8.76 -2.65 -9.26
CA ILE A 109 -9.41 -2.80 -7.94
C ILE A 109 -10.91 -3.02 -8.13
N GLU A 110 -11.56 -2.23 -8.96
CA GLU A 110 -13.00 -2.37 -9.25
C GLU A 110 -13.34 -3.74 -9.85
N ASN A 111 -12.51 -4.22 -10.76
CA ASN A 111 -12.68 -5.54 -11.37
C ASN A 111 -12.43 -6.70 -10.40
N GLU A 112 -11.65 -6.50 -9.34
CA GLU A 112 -11.42 -7.50 -8.30
C GLU A 112 -12.57 -7.57 -7.27
N ILE A 113 -13.32 -6.47 -7.10
CA ILE A 113 -14.48 -6.38 -6.21
C ILE A 113 -15.71 -6.97 -6.90
N LYS A 114 -15.89 -8.28 -6.81
CA LYS A 114 -17.04 -8.99 -7.43
C LYS A 114 -17.89 -9.69 -6.38
N PHE A 115 -19.17 -9.87 -6.74
CA PHE A 115 -19.99 -10.86 -6.07
C PHE A 115 -19.57 -12.26 -6.54
N VAL A 116 -19.17 -13.10 -5.62
CA VAL A 116 -18.84 -14.50 -5.92
C VAL A 116 -19.88 -15.38 -5.24
N GLU A 117 -20.58 -16.21 -6.01
CA GLU A 117 -21.33 -17.34 -5.45
C GLU A 117 -20.32 -18.38 -4.95
N TRP A 118 -20.43 -18.73 -3.68
CA TRP A 118 -19.47 -19.62 -3.06
C TRP A 118 -19.56 -21.04 -3.61
N THR A 119 -18.50 -21.51 -4.24
CA THR A 119 -18.38 -22.86 -4.80
C THR A 119 -17.42 -23.77 -4.03
N GLY A 120 -17.05 -23.44 -2.78
CA GLY A 120 -16.30 -24.31 -1.89
C GLY A 120 -14.90 -23.84 -1.52
N ARG A 121 -13.91 -23.82 -2.31
CA ARG A 121 -12.53 -23.44 -1.97
C ARG A 121 -11.96 -22.39 -2.90
N GLU A 122 -12.61 -21.26 -3.05
CA GLU A 122 -12.03 -20.20 -3.84
C GLU A 122 -11.30 -19.19 -2.96
N TYR A 123 -10.16 -18.74 -3.44
CA TYR A 123 -9.27 -17.80 -2.79
C TYR A 123 -9.93 -16.43 -2.71
N GLY A 124 -9.99 -15.87 -1.53
CA GLY A 124 -10.51 -14.55 -1.34
C GLY A 124 -11.80 -14.55 -0.55
N TYR A 125 -12.57 -13.59 -0.55
CA TYR A 125 -13.68 -13.33 0.33
C TYR A 125 -14.88 -14.23 0.03
N THR A 126 -15.16 -15.19 0.93
CA THR A 126 -16.32 -16.05 0.86
C THR A 126 -17.52 -15.35 1.50
N HIS A 127 -18.67 -15.35 0.80
CA HIS A 127 -19.95 -15.03 1.41
C HIS A 127 -20.71 -16.29 1.76
N SER A 128 -21.25 -16.32 2.96
CA SER A 128 -22.18 -17.37 3.35
C SER A 128 -23.50 -17.20 2.57
N LYS A 129 -24.20 -18.32 2.36
CA LYS A 129 -25.49 -18.38 1.65
C LYS A 129 -26.63 -17.55 2.27
N ASN A 130 -26.40 -16.85 3.37
CA ASN A 130 -27.41 -16.15 4.14
C ASN A 130 -27.54 -14.67 3.79
N ASN A 131 -27.49 -14.27 2.53
CA ASN A 131 -27.88 -12.93 2.05
C ASN A 131 -27.37 -11.71 2.85
N GLU A 132 -26.43 -11.88 3.76
CA GLU A 132 -25.81 -10.77 4.46
C GLU A 132 -24.73 -10.18 3.58
N LYS A 133 -25.01 -9.01 3.05
CA LYS A 133 -24.07 -8.17 2.32
C LYS A 133 -22.95 -7.71 3.25
N HIS A 134 -22.01 -8.58 3.58
CA HIS A 134 -20.78 -8.17 4.25
C HIS A 134 -19.87 -7.50 3.24
N THR A 135 -20.06 -6.22 3.08
CA THR A 135 -19.16 -5.36 2.33
C THR A 135 -17.86 -5.19 3.12
N HIS A 136 -16.90 -6.08 2.93
CA HIS A 136 -15.52 -5.89 3.41
C HIS A 136 -14.85 -4.63 2.84
N ILE A 137 -15.44 -4.02 1.83
CA ILE A 137 -15.05 -2.72 1.26
C ILE A 137 -14.91 -1.64 2.34
N ARG A 138 -15.75 -1.65 3.39
CA ARG A 138 -15.67 -0.65 4.47
C ARG A 138 -14.41 -0.71 5.32
N GLN A 139 -13.67 -1.81 5.33
CA GLN A 139 -12.42 -1.92 6.07
C GLN A 139 -11.23 -1.32 5.35
N PHE A 140 -11.31 -1.13 4.03
CA PHE A 140 -10.23 -0.59 3.22
C PHE A 140 -10.34 0.92 2.96
N LEU A 141 -11.51 1.51 3.24
CA LEU A 141 -11.77 2.94 3.04
C LEU A 141 -11.72 3.76 4.34
N LYS A 142 -11.41 3.16 5.47
CA LYS A 142 -11.11 3.83 6.74
C LYS A 142 -9.62 3.83 7.00
#